data_150e4e24303f2a1d4b8080728d73c8b2
#
_entry.id   150e4e24303f2a1d4b8080728d73c8b2
#
_cell.length_a   1.000
_cell.length_b   1.000
_cell.length_c   1.000
_cell.angle_alpha   90.00
_cell.angle_beta   90.00
_cell.angle_gamma   90.00
#
_symmetry.space_group_name_H-M   'P 1'
#
loop_
_entity.id
_entity.type
_entity.pdbx_description
1 polymer ?
#
loop_
_entity_poly.entity_id
_entity_poly.type
_entity_poly.pdbx_seq_one_letter_code
_entity_poly.pdbx_strand_id
1 'polypeptide(L)'
;MEAYVYTMIDEQKLSELLEALYVCIELPVQLLDENGRVLKYYGKKSTYCQHFVSHLSSENTCMHIHSTAGKRAMNMGSAYIFSCHSNLSHIVFPLINHQSLFGSILIGPFLMEKADSTLVLDIGRRYPNFTMEDLMELYDDASEIPYVAPGKVTQISKLLYYLMSNLISDSREQFITNQRK
;
A
#
# COMPACT_ATOMS: atom_id res chain seq x y z
N MET A 1 13.49 -11.96 14.62
CA MET A 1 12.12 -12.55 14.69
C MET A 1 11.56 -12.46 13.28
N GLU A 2 11.23 -13.58 12.68
CA GLU A 2 10.66 -13.66 11.34
C GLU A 2 9.26 -13.02 11.34
N ALA A 3 8.92 -12.24 10.30
CA ALA A 3 7.61 -11.61 10.23
C ALA A 3 6.52 -12.68 10.03
N TYR A 4 5.38 -12.53 10.71
CA TYR A 4 4.31 -13.53 10.69
C TYR A 4 3.81 -13.86 9.28
N VAL A 5 3.85 -12.91 8.36
CA VAL A 5 3.47 -13.14 6.96
C VAL A 5 4.28 -14.28 6.31
N TYR A 6 5.56 -14.43 6.65
CA TYR A 6 6.43 -15.47 6.08
C TYR A 6 6.23 -16.86 6.71
N THR A 7 5.57 -16.95 7.84
CA THR A 7 5.09 -18.23 8.39
C THR A 7 3.87 -18.75 7.63
N MET A 8 3.16 -17.87 6.91
CA MET A 8 1.93 -18.17 6.21
C MET A 8 2.10 -18.33 4.71
N ILE A 9 3.07 -17.66 4.13
CA ILE A 9 3.35 -17.67 2.67
C ILE A 9 4.86 -17.77 2.49
N ASP A 10 5.30 -18.59 1.53
CA ASP A 10 6.70 -18.69 1.15
C ASP A 10 7.26 -17.33 0.75
N GLU A 11 8.32 -16.89 1.43
CA GLU A 11 8.91 -15.56 1.25
C GLU A 11 9.43 -15.34 -0.18
N GLN A 12 10.06 -16.36 -0.78
CA GLN A 12 10.63 -16.23 -2.11
C GLN A 12 9.53 -16.09 -3.16
N LYS A 13 8.51 -16.97 -3.11
CA LYS A 13 7.37 -16.89 -4.04
C LYS A 13 6.62 -15.57 -3.92
N LEU A 14 6.38 -15.09 -2.70
CA LEU A 14 5.72 -13.80 -2.48
C LEU A 14 6.56 -12.65 -3.02
N SER A 15 7.86 -12.67 -2.79
CA SER A 15 8.79 -11.63 -3.27
C SER A 15 8.84 -11.56 -4.79
N GLU A 16 8.98 -12.72 -5.45
CA GLU A 16 9.00 -12.81 -6.93
C GLU A 16 7.68 -12.31 -7.53
N LEU A 17 6.53 -12.66 -6.90
CA LEU A 17 5.23 -12.20 -7.34
C LEU A 17 5.07 -10.68 -7.21
N LEU A 18 5.48 -10.10 -6.08
CA LEU A 18 5.34 -8.66 -5.83
C LEU A 18 6.27 -7.84 -6.72
N GLU A 19 7.48 -8.35 -7.00
CA GLU A 19 8.40 -7.72 -7.95
C GLU A 19 7.83 -7.75 -9.37
N ALA A 20 7.33 -8.90 -9.83
CA ALA A 20 6.69 -9.03 -11.13
C ALA A 20 5.45 -8.11 -11.25
N LEU A 21 4.64 -8.03 -10.18
CA LEU A 21 3.50 -7.14 -10.13
C LEU A 21 3.95 -5.68 -10.31
N TYR A 22 4.96 -5.23 -9.56
CA TYR A 22 5.53 -3.89 -9.70
C TYR A 22 5.96 -3.58 -11.13
N VAL A 23 6.71 -4.50 -11.76
CA VAL A 23 7.17 -4.33 -13.15
C VAL A 23 6.01 -4.21 -14.14
N CYS A 24 4.95 -5.00 -13.94
CA CYS A 24 3.78 -5.00 -14.83
C CYS A 24 2.88 -3.77 -14.68
N ILE A 25 2.68 -3.30 -13.46
CA ILE A 25 1.75 -2.18 -13.22
C ILE A 25 2.43 -0.81 -13.15
N GLU A 26 3.75 -0.78 -12.99
CA GLU A 26 4.59 0.43 -12.88
C GLU A 26 4.17 1.36 -11.73
N LEU A 27 3.62 0.78 -10.67
CA LEU A 27 3.26 1.49 -9.42
C LEU A 27 4.05 0.89 -8.26
N PRO A 28 4.45 1.69 -7.26
CA PRO A 28 5.10 1.14 -6.08
C PRO A 28 4.25 0.07 -5.40
N VAL A 29 4.88 -1.04 -5.03
CA VAL A 29 4.27 -2.16 -4.33
C VAL A 29 4.98 -2.37 -3.01
N GLN A 30 4.22 -2.49 -1.93
CA GLN A 30 4.74 -2.69 -0.58
C GLN A 30 4.10 -3.92 0.06
N LEU A 31 4.90 -4.71 0.76
CA LEU A 31 4.42 -5.72 1.67
C LEU A 31 4.45 -5.15 3.09
N LEU A 32 3.32 -5.20 3.77
CA LEU A 32 3.15 -4.72 5.14
C LEU A 32 2.89 -5.89 6.08
N ASP A 33 3.39 -5.80 7.32
CA ASP A 33 2.97 -6.69 8.39
C ASP A 33 1.54 -6.36 8.89
N GLU A 34 1.05 -7.12 9.86
CA GLU A 34 -0.29 -6.95 10.47
C GLU A 34 -0.48 -5.60 11.18
N ASN A 35 0.61 -4.90 11.49
CA ASN A 35 0.62 -3.59 12.13
C ASN A 35 0.80 -2.43 11.14
N GLY A 36 0.95 -2.73 9.83
CA GLY A 36 1.16 -1.73 8.79
C GLY A 36 2.62 -1.31 8.61
N ARG A 37 3.58 -2.02 9.23
CA ARG A 37 5.01 -1.78 9.04
C ARG A 37 5.45 -2.36 7.69
N VAL A 38 6.26 -1.59 6.96
CA VAL A 38 6.80 -2.03 5.67
C VAL A 38 7.85 -3.11 5.87
N LEU A 39 7.61 -4.29 5.30
CA LEU A 39 8.56 -5.42 5.27
C LEU A 39 9.40 -5.40 3.98
N LYS A 40 8.76 -5.15 2.84
CA LYS A 40 9.41 -5.03 1.52
C LYS A 40 8.81 -3.88 0.72
N TYR A 41 9.64 -3.26 -0.10
CA TYR A 41 9.25 -2.15 -0.96
C TYR A 41 9.83 -2.34 -2.36
N TYR A 42 8.98 -2.34 -3.37
CA TYR A 42 9.34 -2.40 -4.79
C TYR A 42 8.96 -1.09 -5.46
N GLY A 43 9.93 -0.44 -6.08
CA GLY A 43 9.72 0.82 -6.78
C GLY A 43 10.53 1.99 -6.24
N LYS A 44 10.35 3.16 -6.83
CA LYS A 44 10.98 4.40 -6.38
C LYS A 44 10.13 5.00 -5.24
N LYS A 45 10.77 5.38 -4.15
CA LYS A 45 10.10 6.14 -3.08
C LYS A 45 9.69 7.51 -3.59
N SER A 46 8.46 7.90 -3.28
CA SER A 46 7.92 9.19 -3.69
C SER A 46 8.61 10.35 -2.95
N THR A 47 9.13 11.31 -3.71
CA THR A 47 9.69 12.57 -3.18
C THR A 47 8.63 13.35 -2.42
N TYR A 48 7.43 13.43 -2.98
CA TYR A 48 6.26 14.03 -2.34
C TYR A 48 5.99 13.44 -0.95
N CYS A 49 5.97 12.10 -0.82
CA CYS A 49 5.75 11.45 0.47
C CYS A 49 6.88 11.74 1.46
N GLN A 50 8.13 11.72 1.01
CA GLN A 50 9.28 12.03 1.87
C GLN A 50 9.21 13.46 2.39
N HIS A 51 8.92 14.42 1.51
CA HIS A 51 8.76 15.83 1.86
C HIS A 51 7.58 16.02 2.84
N PHE A 52 6.41 15.44 2.53
CA PHE A 52 5.25 15.52 3.41
C PHE A 52 5.54 14.96 4.80
N VAL A 53 6.14 13.77 4.91
CA VAL A 53 6.43 13.11 6.19
C VAL A 53 7.45 13.89 7.01
N SER A 54 8.42 14.59 6.38
CA SER A 54 9.41 15.39 7.08
C SER A 54 8.81 16.52 7.93
N HIS A 55 7.58 16.97 7.60
CA HIS A 55 6.83 17.99 8.32
C HIS A 55 5.85 17.41 9.38
N LEU A 56 5.75 16.09 9.49
CA LEU A 56 4.90 15.47 10.49
C LEU A 56 5.63 15.34 11.84
N SER A 57 4.88 15.49 12.91
CA SER A 57 5.39 15.34 14.28
C SER A 57 5.66 13.89 14.70
N SER A 58 5.20 12.92 13.90
CA SER A 58 5.35 11.49 14.18
C SER A 58 5.61 10.70 12.90
N GLU A 59 6.72 9.97 12.87
CA GLU A 59 7.08 9.07 11.76
C GLU A 59 6.10 7.89 11.58
N ASN A 60 5.32 7.57 12.62
CA ASN A 60 4.42 6.42 12.63
C ASN A 60 3.05 6.71 12.00
N THR A 61 2.79 7.91 11.50
CA THR A 61 1.48 8.29 10.97
C THR A 61 1.09 7.47 9.73
N CYS A 62 2.01 7.28 8.79
CA CYS A 62 1.77 6.43 7.61
C CYS A 62 1.47 4.99 8.02
N MET A 63 2.26 4.41 8.93
CA MET A 63 2.06 3.05 9.44
C MET A 63 0.66 2.87 10.05
N HIS A 64 0.20 3.83 10.85
CA HIS A 64 -1.13 3.80 11.44
C HIS A 64 -2.25 3.83 10.38
N ILE A 65 -2.12 4.69 9.37
CA ILE A 65 -3.09 4.80 8.28
C ILE A 65 -3.12 3.53 7.45
N HIS A 66 -1.96 2.96 7.13
CA HIS A 66 -1.85 1.70 6.38
C HIS A 66 -2.45 0.53 7.17
N SER A 67 -2.18 0.43 8.48
CA SER A 67 -2.78 -0.58 9.36
C SER A 67 -4.31 -0.47 9.41
N THR A 68 -4.83 0.75 9.55
CA THR A 68 -6.28 1.00 9.56
C THR A 68 -6.91 0.60 8.23
N ALA A 69 -6.27 0.94 7.11
CA ALA A 69 -6.76 0.56 5.78
C ALA A 69 -6.75 -0.96 5.57
N GLY A 70 -5.70 -1.66 6.03
CA GLY A 70 -5.62 -3.12 5.98
C GLY A 70 -6.75 -3.80 6.77
N LYS A 71 -7.06 -3.30 7.96
CA LYS A 71 -8.19 -3.79 8.78
C LYS A 71 -9.54 -3.53 8.11
N ARG A 72 -9.72 -2.39 7.46
CA ARG A 72 -10.94 -2.11 6.68
C ARG A 72 -11.08 -3.06 5.51
N ALA A 73 -10.01 -3.28 4.74
CA ALA A 73 -9.98 -4.23 3.65
C ALA A 73 -10.32 -5.66 4.13
N MET A 74 -9.77 -6.08 5.27
CA MET A 74 -10.11 -7.36 5.90
C MET A 74 -11.61 -7.47 6.20
N ASN A 75 -12.21 -6.45 6.82
CA ASN A 75 -13.63 -6.43 7.15
C ASN A 75 -14.54 -6.45 5.91
N MET A 76 -14.07 -5.87 4.80
CA MET A 76 -14.76 -5.89 3.51
C MET A 76 -14.58 -7.22 2.76
N GLY A 77 -13.55 -8.00 3.11
CA GLY A 77 -13.18 -9.22 2.39
C GLY A 77 -12.64 -8.97 0.97
N SER A 78 -12.14 -7.78 0.68
CA SER A 78 -11.69 -7.36 -0.65
C SER A 78 -10.62 -6.27 -0.58
N ALA A 79 -10.04 -5.93 -1.74
CA ALA A 79 -9.20 -4.75 -1.84
C ALA A 79 -9.97 -3.48 -1.45
N TYR A 80 -9.29 -2.57 -0.76
CA TYR A 80 -9.82 -1.28 -0.35
C TYR A 80 -8.99 -0.15 -0.97
N ILE A 81 -9.68 0.75 -1.67
CA ILE A 81 -9.07 1.94 -2.27
C ILE A 81 -9.31 3.10 -1.31
N PHE A 82 -8.25 3.79 -0.92
CA PHE A 82 -8.34 4.90 0.03
C PHE A 82 -7.38 6.03 -0.33
N SER A 83 -7.71 7.22 0.16
CA SER A 83 -6.83 8.38 0.15
C SER A 83 -6.12 8.49 1.50
N CYS A 84 -4.79 8.59 1.48
CA CYS A 84 -4.01 8.76 2.70
C CYS A 84 -4.04 10.22 3.19
N HIS A 85 -3.39 10.49 4.31
CA HIS A 85 -3.35 11.83 4.92
C HIS A 85 -2.63 12.90 4.08
N SER A 86 -1.84 12.49 3.08
CA SER A 86 -1.23 13.39 2.10
C SER A 86 -2.04 13.54 0.81
N ASN A 87 -3.31 13.12 0.80
CA ASN A 87 -4.25 13.15 -0.32
C ASN A 87 -3.87 12.26 -1.51
N LEU A 88 -2.96 11.30 -1.34
CA LEU A 88 -2.60 10.35 -2.37
C LEU A 88 -3.41 9.06 -2.25
N SER A 89 -3.76 8.49 -3.39
CA SER A 89 -4.55 7.25 -3.47
C SER A 89 -3.67 6.02 -3.36
N HIS A 90 -4.24 4.99 -2.73
CA HIS A 90 -3.62 3.68 -2.56
C HIS A 90 -4.66 2.56 -2.73
N ILE A 91 -4.20 1.38 -3.13
CA ILE A 91 -4.97 0.14 -3.05
C ILE A 91 -4.32 -0.69 -1.96
N VAL A 92 -5.10 -1.16 -0.99
CA VAL A 92 -4.65 -2.15 -0.01
C VAL A 92 -5.40 -3.45 -0.19
N PHE A 93 -4.67 -4.56 -0.26
CA PHE A 93 -5.20 -5.92 -0.30
C PHE A 93 -4.83 -6.65 1.00
N PRO A 94 -5.83 -7.17 1.76
CA PRO A 94 -5.56 -7.81 3.02
C PRO A 94 -5.11 -9.25 2.83
N LEU A 95 -4.08 -9.67 3.55
CA LEU A 95 -3.66 -11.06 3.66
C LEU A 95 -4.30 -11.63 4.91
N ILE A 96 -5.28 -12.53 4.73
CA ILE A 96 -6.16 -13.01 5.80
C ILE A 96 -6.02 -14.52 5.97
N ASN A 97 -5.89 -14.96 7.21
CA ASN A 97 -5.99 -16.36 7.60
C ASN A 97 -7.11 -16.53 8.64
N HIS A 98 -8.12 -17.30 8.29
CA HIS A 98 -9.35 -17.53 9.06
C HIS A 98 -10.11 -16.28 9.48
N GLN A 99 -9.82 -15.38 10.12
CA GLN A 99 -10.44 -14.10 10.49
C GLN A 99 -9.38 -13.11 11.02
N SER A 100 -8.11 -13.43 10.83
CA SER A 100 -7.00 -12.62 11.30
C SER A 100 -6.23 -12.05 10.12
N LEU A 101 -5.94 -10.76 10.18
CA LEU A 101 -5.01 -10.09 9.27
C LEU A 101 -3.58 -10.48 9.65
N PHE A 102 -2.82 -11.05 8.72
CA PHE A 102 -1.43 -11.37 8.95
C PHE A 102 -0.46 -10.52 8.12
N GLY A 103 -0.99 -9.66 7.27
CA GLY A 103 -0.24 -8.71 6.46
C GLY A 103 -1.14 -8.03 5.45
N SER A 104 -0.58 -7.15 4.65
CA SER A 104 -1.28 -6.47 3.57
C SER A 104 -0.32 -6.17 2.41
N ILE A 105 -0.87 -6.13 1.19
CA ILE A 105 -0.17 -5.59 0.02
C ILE A 105 -0.72 -4.20 -0.22
N LEU A 106 0.17 -3.21 -0.28
CA LEU A 106 -0.17 -1.82 -0.55
C LEU A 106 0.42 -1.42 -1.90
N ILE A 107 -0.43 -0.91 -2.78
CA ILE A 107 -0.04 -0.36 -4.09
C ILE A 107 -0.26 1.14 -4.09
N GLY A 108 0.74 1.88 -4.49
CA GLY A 108 0.75 3.35 -4.51
C GLY A 108 1.99 3.94 -3.84
N PRO A 109 2.08 5.27 -3.81
CA PRO A 109 1.00 6.24 -4.09
C PRO A 109 0.72 6.46 -5.58
N PHE A 110 -0.49 6.88 -5.89
CA PHE A 110 -0.92 7.34 -7.21
C PHE A 110 -2.06 8.39 -7.08
N LEU A 111 -2.41 9.04 -8.20
CA LEU A 111 -3.54 9.96 -8.30
C LEU A 111 -4.58 9.39 -9.26
N MET A 112 -5.86 9.49 -8.94
CA MET A 112 -6.97 9.15 -9.84
C MET A 112 -7.51 10.36 -10.60
N GLU A 113 -7.06 11.55 -10.24
CA GLU A 113 -7.30 12.81 -10.91
C GLU A 113 -5.98 13.53 -11.13
N LYS A 114 -5.92 14.44 -12.10
CA LYS A 114 -4.70 15.23 -12.31
C LYS A 114 -4.43 16.10 -11.09
N ALA A 115 -3.15 16.19 -10.71
CA ALA A 115 -2.75 17.08 -9.62
C ALA A 115 -3.12 18.53 -9.99
N ASP A 116 -3.78 19.20 -9.06
CA ASP A 116 -4.06 20.63 -9.11
C ASP A 116 -3.72 21.27 -7.75
N SER A 117 -3.87 22.58 -7.67
CA SER A 117 -3.55 23.32 -6.44
C SER A 117 -4.38 22.89 -5.22
N THR A 118 -5.56 22.31 -5.43
CA THR A 118 -6.45 21.89 -4.33
C THR A 118 -5.82 20.74 -3.52
N LEU A 119 -5.00 19.90 -4.16
CA LEU A 119 -4.26 18.81 -3.53
C LEU A 119 -3.42 19.31 -2.34
N VAL A 120 -2.66 20.37 -2.53
CA VAL A 120 -1.72 20.89 -1.52
C VAL A 120 -2.35 21.97 -0.63
N LEU A 121 -3.31 22.73 -1.13
CA LEU A 121 -4.03 23.71 -0.33
C LEU A 121 -4.82 23.06 0.81
N ASP A 122 -5.38 21.89 0.59
CA ASP A 122 -6.05 21.12 1.64
C ASP A 122 -5.05 20.64 2.71
N ILE A 123 -3.82 20.29 2.33
CA ILE A 123 -2.73 19.98 3.26
C ILE A 123 -2.42 21.19 4.14
N GLY A 124 -2.24 22.38 3.55
CA GLY A 124 -1.98 23.60 4.28
C GLY A 124 -3.08 23.97 5.29
N ARG A 125 -4.34 23.63 4.98
CA ARG A 125 -5.46 23.84 5.92
C ARG A 125 -5.42 22.86 7.11
N ARG A 126 -5.02 21.61 6.89
CA ARG A 126 -4.98 20.57 7.93
C ARG A 126 -3.71 20.58 8.76
N TYR A 127 -2.61 21.06 8.19
CA TYR A 127 -1.28 21.04 8.79
C TYR A 127 -0.68 22.46 8.81
N PRO A 128 -0.92 23.24 9.87
CA PRO A 128 -0.49 24.65 9.94
C PRO A 128 1.04 24.88 9.95
N ASN A 129 1.80 23.80 10.14
CA ASN A 129 3.27 23.85 10.12
C ASN A 129 3.87 23.85 8.71
N PHE A 130 3.05 23.65 7.67
CA PHE A 130 3.49 23.83 6.29
C PHE A 130 3.47 25.31 5.91
N THR A 131 4.61 25.81 5.48
CA THR A 131 4.71 27.17 4.91
C THR A 131 4.18 27.18 3.47
N MET A 132 4.01 28.37 2.91
CA MET A 132 3.62 28.48 1.49
C MET A 132 4.71 27.92 0.58
N GLU A 133 5.97 28.05 0.93
CA GLU A 133 7.12 27.49 0.20
C GLU A 133 7.06 25.96 0.20
N ASP A 134 6.86 25.33 1.37
CA ASP A 134 6.67 23.88 1.48
C ASP A 134 5.52 23.35 0.61
N LEU A 135 4.40 24.10 0.56
CA LEU A 135 3.25 23.72 -0.26
C LEU A 135 3.55 23.85 -1.76
N MET A 136 4.35 24.83 -2.18
CA MET A 136 4.80 24.95 -3.56
C MET A 136 5.72 23.81 -3.96
N GLU A 137 6.68 23.44 -3.10
CA GLU A 137 7.55 22.29 -3.32
C GLU A 137 6.76 20.97 -3.40
N LEU A 138 5.78 20.78 -2.49
CA LEU A 138 4.88 19.63 -2.57
C LEU A 138 4.08 19.59 -3.87
N TYR A 139 3.63 20.74 -4.36
CA TYR A 139 2.92 20.81 -5.63
C TYR A 139 3.81 20.41 -6.81
N ASP A 140 5.05 20.85 -6.81
CA ASP A 140 6.03 20.45 -7.85
C ASP A 140 6.32 18.95 -7.77
N ASP A 141 6.53 18.40 -6.57
CA ASP A 141 6.72 16.97 -6.34
C ASP A 141 5.50 16.13 -6.76
N ALA A 142 4.28 16.69 -6.67
CA ALA A 142 3.06 16.00 -7.09
C ALA A 142 3.05 15.66 -8.59
N SER A 143 3.81 16.39 -9.40
CA SER A 143 3.96 16.12 -10.83
C SER A 143 4.62 14.76 -11.13
N GLU A 144 5.41 14.23 -10.18
CA GLU A 144 6.05 12.91 -10.28
C GLU A 144 5.14 11.75 -9.86
N ILE A 145 3.99 12.04 -9.22
CA ILE A 145 3.05 11.00 -8.79
C ILE A 145 2.30 10.46 -10.01
N PRO A 146 2.31 9.13 -10.24
CA PRO A 146 1.65 8.55 -11.39
C PRO A 146 0.14 8.76 -11.33
N TYR A 147 -0.44 9.13 -12.48
CA TYR A 147 -1.88 9.15 -12.67
C TYR A 147 -2.36 7.77 -13.09
N VAL A 148 -3.40 7.28 -12.42
CA VAL A 148 -4.03 6.00 -12.73
C VAL A 148 -5.54 6.19 -12.88
N ALA A 149 -6.06 5.95 -14.08
CA ALA A 149 -7.49 6.05 -14.33
C ALA A 149 -8.28 5.09 -13.42
N PRO A 150 -9.46 5.48 -12.91
CA PRO A 150 -10.28 4.65 -12.00
C PRO A 150 -10.57 3.25 -12.53
N GLY A 151 -10.77 3.11 -13.85
CA GLY A 151 -10.96 1.80 -14.49
C GLY A 151 -9.73 0.89 -14.35
N LYS A 152 -8.51 1.43 -14.48
CA LYS A 152 -7.26 0.69 -14.28
C LYS A 152 -7.10 0.28 -12.81
N VAL A 153 -7.45 1.16 -11.86
CA VAL A 153 -7.44 0.85 -10.41
C VAL A 153 -8.33 -0.35 -10.11
N THR A 154 -9.53 -0.40 -10.70
CA THR A 154 -10.44 -1.54 -10.57
C THR A 154 -9.84 -2.83 -11.10
N GLN A 155 -9.17 -2.80 -12.25
CA GLN A 155 -8.54 -3.99 -12.83
C GLN A 155 -7.33 -4.47 -11.99
N ILE A 156 -6.52 -3.55 -11.46
CA ILE A 156 -5.43 -3.90 -10.54
C ILE A 156 -5.98 -4.59 -9.29
N SER A 157 -7.06 -4.09 -8.72
CA SER A 157 -7.71 -4.69 -7.55
C SER A 157 -8.20 -6.11 -7.82
N LYS A 158 -8.78 -6.35 -9.00
CA LYS A 158 -9.21 -7.70 -9.43
C LYS A 158 -8.02 -8.63 -9.64
N LEU A 159 -6.97 -8.14 -10.28
CA LEU A 159 -5.73 -8.91 -10.51
C LEU A 159 -5.13 -9.36 -9.17
N LEU A 160 -5.01 -8.46 -8.20
CA LEU A 160 -4.56 -8.78 -6.84
C LEU A 160 -5.40 -9.86 -6.19
N TYR A 161 -6.72 -9.76 -6.28
CA TYR A 161 -7.62 -10.75 -5.71
C TYR A 161 -7.34 -12.16 -6.25
N TYR A 162 -7.23 -12.31 -7.57
CA TYR A 162 -6.98 -13.62 -8.19
C TYR A 162 -5.57 -14.15 -7.87
N LEU A 163 -4.54 -13.30 -7.94
CA LEU A 163 -3.17 -13.71 -7.63
C LEU A 163 -3.02 -14.16 -6.18
N MET A 164 -3.54 -13.37 -5.25
CA MET A 164 -3.39 -13.65 -3.82
C MET A 164 -4.26 -14.80 -3.34
N SER A 165 -5.47 -14.97 -3.91
CA SER A 165 -6.33 -16.11 -3.58
C SER A 165 -5.67 -17.44 -3.94
N ASN A 166 -5.00 -17.51 -5.10
CA ASN A 166 -4.27 -18.71 -5.50
C ASN A 166 -3.05 -18.95 -4.60
N LEU A 167 -2.25 -17.91 -4.33
CA LEU A 167 -1.06 -18.05 -3.50
C LEU A 167 -1.38 -18.53 -2.07
N ILE A 168 -2.44 -18.01 -1.47
CA ILE A 168 -2.87 -18.42 -0.12
C ILE A 168 -3.42 -19.85 -0.13
N SER A 169 -4.13 -20.27 -1.17
CA SER A 169 -4.63 -21.64 -1.31
C SER A 169 -3.49 -22.64 -1.41
N ASP A 170 -2.49 -22.39 -2.26
CA ASP A 170 -1.31 -23.24 -2.43
C ASP A 170 -0.54 -23.41 -1.11
N SER A 171 -0.37 -22.32 -0.37
CA SER A 171 0.32 -22.34 0.93
C SER A 171 -0.42 -23.18 1.97
N ARG A 172 -1.75 -23.18 1.96
CA ARG A 172 -2.57 -24.03 2.86
C ARG A 172 -2.41 -25.51 2.55
N GLU A 173 -2.40 -25.90 1.29
CA GLU A 173 -2.21 -27.29 0.88
C GLU A 173 -0.82 -27.82 1.27
N GLN A 174 0.22 -27.01 1.07
CA GLN A 174 1.58 -27.35 1.50
C GLN A 174 1.70 -27.51 3.01
N PHE A 175 1.07 -26.63 3.80
CA PHE A 175 1.07 -26.69 5.26
C PHE A 175 0.40 -27.98 5.77
N ILE A 176 -0.76 -28.34 5.21
CA ILE A 176 -1.49 -29.57 5.56
C ILE A 176 -0.67 -30.82 5.21
N THR A 177 0.00 -30.81 4.05
CA THR A 177 0.83 -31.93 3.61
C THR A 177 2.06 -32.13 4.50
N ASN A 178 2.67 -31.05 4.98
CA ASN A 178 3.85 -31.10 5.85
C ASN A 178 3.51 -31.55 7.28
N GLN A 179 2.29 -31.31 7.77
CA GLN A 179 1.84 -31.79 9.08
C GLN A 179 1.46 -33.28 9.09
N ARG A 180 1.28 -33.90 7.92
CA ARG A 180 0.94 -35.33 7.77
C ARG A 180 2.16 -36.25 7.57
N LYS A 181 3.36 -35.68 7.54
CA LYS A 181 4.65 -36.41 7.52
C LYS A 181 5.28 -36.40 8.90
#